data_0f2b400f4d736580bed32d321ce9d4cd
#
_entry.id   0f2b400f4d736580bed32d321ce9d4cd
#
_cell.length_a   1.000
_cell.length_b   1.000
_cell.length_c   1.000
_cell.angle_alpha   90.00
_cell.angle_beta   90.00
_cell.angle_gamma   90.00
#
_symmetry.space_group_name_H-M   'P 1'
#
loop_
_entity.id
_entity.type
_entity.pdbx_description
1 polymer ?
#
loop_
_entity_poly.entity_id
_entity_poly.type
_entity_poly.pdbx_seq_one_letter_code
_entity_poly.pdbx_strand_id
1 'polypeptide(L)'
;MAAMSRPSISTVFDVVFGIVVMGTVGALIGTFLGAAAIPVTSGAGVLLGVVVGFLGGRRFLSSILVGTVLGGLLAWMIAGMEKVSFGAGAGAAMGGFLGVQISMLLDMRAARRTVPAEDGEDAGAAHSAVTKS
;
A
#
# COMPACT_ATOMS: atom_id res chain seq x y z
N MET A 1 -13.51 -8.25 -29.65
CA MET A 1 -14.25 -7.34 -28.73
C MET A 1 -13.96 -7.81 -27.32
N ALA A 2 -13.08 -7.08 -26.62
CA ALA A 2 -12.78 -7.39 -25.22
C ALA A 2 -14.04 -7.06 -24.40
N ALA A 3 -14.60 -8.06 -23.72
CA ALA A 3 -15.68 -7.85 -22.78
C ALA A 3 -15.16 -6.94 -21.67
N MET A 4 -15.63 -5.70 -21.64
CA MET A 4 -15.43 -4.80 -20.50
C MET A 4 -16.10 -5.46 -19.29
N SER A 5 -15.32 -6.21 -18.52
CA SER A 5 -15.77 -6.72 -17.22
C SER A 5 -16.13 -5.50 -16.37
N ARG A 6 -17.38 -5.44 -15.92
CA ARG A 6 -17.86 -4.37 -15.03
C ARG A 6 -16.92 -4.32 -13.82
N PRO A 7 -16.37 -3.15 -13.47
CA PRO A 7 -15.54 -3.04 -12.29
C PRO A 7 -16.33 -3.53 -11.08
N SER A 8 -15.72 -4.40 -10.28
CA SER A 8 -16.38 -4.91 -9.09
C SER A 8 -16.59 -3.75 -8.10
N ILE A 9 -17.62 -3.81 -7.28
CA ILE A 9 -17.92 -2.78 -6.26
C ILE A 9 -16.69 -2.53 -5.37
N SER A 10 -15.90 -3.57 -5.10
CA SER A 10 -14.65 -3.45 -4.35
C SER A 10 -13.61 -2.59 -5.08
N THR A 11 -13.47 -2.73 -6.40
CA THR A 11 -12.54 -1.91 -7.19
C THR A 11 -12.93 -0.44 -7.18
N VAL A 12 -14.23 -0.15 -7.29
CA VAL A 12 -14.73 1.24 -7.22
C VAL A 12 -14.41 1.84 -5.85
N PHE A 13 -14.64 1.09 -4.78
CA PHE A 13 -14.35 1.54 -3.42
C PHE A 13 -12.85 1.79 -3.21
N ASP A 14 -11.98 0.90 -3.72
CA ASP A 14 -10.53 1.04 -3.62
C ASP A 14 -10.01 2.27 -4.38
N VAL A 15 -10.59 2.56 -5.55
CA VAL A 15 -10.27 3.76 -6.34
C VAL A 15 -10.71 5.04 -5.61
N VAL A 16 -11.95 5.08 -5.11
CA VAL A 16 -12.46 6.24 -4.36
C VAL A 16 -11.61 6.49 -3.11
N PHE A 17 -11.28 5.43 -2.38
CA PHE A 17 -10.42 5.52 -1.21
C PHE A 17 -9.02 6.03 -1.59
N GLY A 18 -8.45 5.54 -2.69
CA GLY A 18 -7.17 6.01 -3.23
C GLY A 18 -7.17 7.50 -3.56
N ILE A 19 -8.24 7.98 -4.21
CA ILE A 19 -8.43 9.40 -4.57
C ILE A 19 -8.45 10.26 -3.29
N VAL A 20 -9.22 9.87 -2.29
CA VAL A 20 -9.35 10.64 -1.04
C VAL A 20 -8.02 10.70 -0.30
N VAL A 21 -7.34 9.58 -0.11
CA VAL A 21 -6.07 9.51 0.64
C VAL A 21 -4.98 10.29 -0.10
N MET A 22 -4.75 9.99 -1.37
CA MET A 22 -3.67 10.61 -2.14
C MET A 22 -3.97 12.07 -2.49
N GLY A 23 -5.23 12.42 -2.73
CA GLY A 23 -5.67 13.81 -2.92
C GLY A 23 -5.40 14.66 -1.68
N THR A 24 -5.69 14.12 -0.49
CA THR A 24 -5.39 14.79 0.79
C THR A 24 -3.90 14.99 0.99
N VAL A 25 -3.08 13.96 0.72
CA VAL A 25 -1.61 14.06 0.78
C VAL A 25 -1.10 15.11 -0.20
N GLY A 26 -1.61 15.11 -1.43
CA GLY A 26 -1.27 16.12 -2.43
C GLY A 26 -1.63 17.56 -2.00
N ALA A 27 -2.81 17.74 -1.39
CA ALA A 27 -3.21 19.02 -0.84
C ALA A 27 -2.29 19.48 0.31
N LEU A 28 -1.92 18.56 1.21
CA LEU A 28 -0.96 18.86 2.28
C LEU A 28 0.40 19.28 1.72
N ILE A 29 0.93 18.58 0.72
CA ILE A 29 2.17 18.96 0.05
C ILE A 29 2.03 20.35 -0.58
N GLY A 30 0.88 20.66 -1.21
CA GLY A 30 0.58 21.94 -1.79
C GLY A 30 0.64 23.11 -0.79
N THR A 31 0.21 22.87 0.45
CA THR A 31 0.30 23.91 1.50
C THR A 31 1.73 24.31 1.84
N PHE A 32 2.71 23.40 1.70
CA PHE A 32 4.13 23.72 1.88
C PHE A 32 4.74 24.50 0.72
N LEU A 33 4.28 24.23 -0.50
CA LEU A 33 4.77 24.89 -1.70
C LEU A 33 4.11 26.27 -1.93
N GLY A 34 3.04 26.56 -1.19
CA GLY A 34 2.26 27.78 -1.28
C GLY A 34 0.88 27.57 -1.93
N ALA A 35 -0.04 28.46 -1.64
CA ALA A 35 -1.46 28.33 -2.00
C ALA A 35 -1.70 28.07 -3.50
N ALA A 36 -0.87 28.66 -4.38
CA ALA A 36 -0.96 28.46 -5.83
C ALA A 36 -0.62 27.03 -6.29
N ALA A 37 0.14 26.29 -5.49
CA ALA A 37 0.54 24.91 -5.82
C ALA A 37 -0.51 23.88 -5.40
N ILE A 38 -1.43 24.20 -4.50
CA ILE A 38 -2.45 23.27 -3.97
C ILE A 38 -3.24 22.57 -5.07
N PRO A 39 -3.80 23.24 -6.09
CA PRO A 39 -4.59 22.56 -7.12
C PRO A 39 -3.75 21.58 -7.95
N VAL A 40 -2.50 21.92 -8.23
CA VAL A 40 -1.59 21.07 -9.03
C VAL A 40 -1.18 19.83 -8.25
N THR A 41 -0.73 19.99 -7.00
CA THR A 41 -0.28 18.87 -6.16
C THR A 41 -1.46 17.99 -5.73
N SER A 42 -2.61 18.57 -5.45
CA SER A 42 -3.84 17.83 -5.16
C SER A 42 -4.31 17.04 -6.38
N GLY A 43 -4.28 17.63 -7.58
CA GLY A 43 -4.60 16.94 -8.84
C GLY A 43 -3.65 15.78 -9.14
N ALA A 44 -2.35 15.98 -8.95
CA ALA A 44 -1.36 14.91 -9.06
C ALA A 44 -1.60 13.78 -8.05
N GLY A 45 -1.93 14.14 -6.80
CA GLY A 45 -2.31 13.18 -5.75
C GLY A 45 -3.53 12.36 -6.14
N VAL A 46 -4.58 12.98 -6.66
CA VAL A 46 -5.79 12.29 -7.14
C VAL A 46 -5.45 11.30 -8.27
N LEU A 47 -4.66 11.71 -9.26
CA LEU A 47 -4.25 10.82 -10.35
C LEU A 47 -3.48 9.61 -9.85
N LEU A 48 -2.52 9.82 -8.96
CA LEU A 48 -1.79 8.72 -8.30
C LEU A 48 -2.72 7.83 -7.49
N GLY A 49 -3.68 8.41 -6.78
CA GLY A 49 -4.69 7.68 -6.02
C GLY A 49 -5.56 6.76 -6.88
N VAL A 50 -5.96 7.21 -8.08
CA VAL A 50 -6.67 6.38 -9.05
C VAL A 50 -5.81 5.19 -9.49
N VAL A 51 -4.55 5.44 -9.85
CA VAL A 51 -3.62 4.39 -10.31
C VAL A 51 -3.41 3.35 -9.21
N VAL A 52 -3.09 3.78 -8.00
CA VAL A 52 -2.84 2.88 -6.85
C VAL A 52 -4.11 2.14 -6.44
N GLY A 53 -5.27 2.81 -6.47
CA GLY A 53 -6.57 2.18 -6.20
C GLY A 53 -6.91 1.08 -7.22
N PHE A 54 -6.63 1.32 -8.50
CA PHE A 54 -6.83 0.32 -9.57
C PHE A 54 -5.91 -0.91 -9.42
N LEU A 55 -4.68 -0.70 -8.95
CA LEU A 55 -3.74 -1.80 -8.68
C LEU A 55 -4.08 -2.61 -7.42
N GLY A 56 -5.17 -2.29 -6.72
CA GLY A 56 -5.60 -3.01 -5.51
C GLY A 56 -4.75 -2.70 -4.28
N GLY A 57 -4.11 -1.53 -4.26
CA GLY A 57 -3.21 -1.08 -3.19
C GLY A 57 -3.87 -0.73 -1.85
N ARG A 58 -5.04 -1.31 -1.53
CA ARG A 58 -5.81 -1.03 -0.31
C ARG A 58 -4.99 -1.14 0.98
N ARG A 59 -4.13 -2.15 1.07
CA ARG A 59 -3.24 -2.34 2.23
C ARG A 59 -2.20 -1.24 2.34
N PHE A 60 -1.66 -0.80 1.21
CA PHE A 60 -0.71 0.30 1.12
C PHE A 60 -1.35 1.64 1.48
N LEU A 61 -2.55 1.92 0.94
CA LEU A 61 -3.29 3.14 1.23
C LEU A 61 -3.70 3.27 2.70
N SER A 62 -4.11 2.16 3.33
CA SER A 62 -4.44 2.16 4.76
C SER A 62 -3.21 2.46 5.63
N SER A 63 -2.02 1.98 5.25
CA SER A 63 -0.78 2.26 5.95
C SER A 63 -0.39 3.75 5.86
N ILE A 64 -0.55 4.38 4.68
CA ILE A 64 -0.35 5.82 4.51
C ILE A 64 -1.32 6.61 5.38
N LEU A 65 -2.60 6.23 5.38
CA LEU A 65 -3.63 6.91 6.18
C LEU A 65 -3.33 6.85 7.67
N VAL A 66 -3.00 5.67 8.18
CA VAL A 66 -2.62 5.48 9.59
C VAL A 66 -1.37 6.32 9.92
N GLY A 67 -0.35 6.29 9.07
CA GLY A 67 0.84 7.12 9.24
C GLY A 67 0.52 8.62 9.27
N THR A 68 -0.36 9.08 8.37
CA THR A 68 -0.80 10.48 8.31
C THR A 68 -1.48 10.93 9.60
N VAL A 69 -2.42 10.11 10.10
CA VAL A 69 -3.17 10.41 11.33
C VAL A 69 -2.24 10.43 12.54
N LEU A 70 -1.41 9.40 12.68
CA LEU A 70 -0.45 9.31 13.80
C LEU A 70 0.56 10.45 13.75
N GLY A 71 1.13 10.75 12.60
CA GLY A 71 2.10 11.83 12.43
C GLY A 71 1.49 13.21 12.70
N GLY A 72 0.27 13.45 12.22
CA GLY A 72 -0.48 14.68 12.50
C GLY A 72 -0.81 14.85 13.97
N LEU A 73 -1.28 13.78 14.63
CA LEU A 73 -1.59 13.78 16.05
C LEU A 73 -0.35 14.03 16.93
N LEU A 74 0.75 13.37 16.61
CA LEU A 74 2.03 13.58 17.30
C LEU A 74 2.51 15.02 17.17
N ALA A 75 2.48 15.57 15.97
CA ALA A 75 2.88 16.95 15.72
C ALA A 75 1.98 17.94 16.47
N TRP A 76 0.68 17.68 16.54
CA TRP A 76 -0.25 18.48 17.32
C TRP A 76 0.09 18.48 18.82
N MET A 77 0.36 17.31 19.37
CA MET A 77 0.69 17.17 20.79
C MET A 77 2.02 17.83 21.19
N ILE A 78 3.03 17.78 20.30
CA ILE A 78 4.39 18.26 20.61
C ILE A 78 4.58 19.73 20.24
N ALA A 79 4.05 20.16 19.11
CA ALA A 79 4.38 21.44 18.49
C ALA A 79 3.14 22.32 18.14
N GLY A 80 1.93 21.87 18.51
CA GLY A 80 0.68 22.61 18.31
C GLY A 80 0.13 22.51 16.88
N MET A 81 -0.99 23.21 16.65
CA MET A 81 -1.78 23.12 15.40
C MET A 81 -0.99 23.55 14.14
N GLU A 82 -0.05 24.48 14.27
CA GLU A 82 0.73 24.97 13.13
C GLU A 82 1.61 23.89 12.48
N LYS A 83 2.01 22.86 13.23
CA LYS A 83 2.89 21.80 12.76
C LYS A 83 2.17 20.51 12.35
N VAL A 84 0.85 20.48 12.48
CA VAL A 84 0.04 19.28 12.14
C VAL A 84 0.23 18.84 10.69
N SER A 85 0.22 19.79 9.74
CA SER A 85 0.42 19.48 8.32
C SER A 85 1.80 18.85 8.05
N PHE A 86 2.84 19.35 8.73
CA PHE A 86 4.19 18.80 8.63
C PHE A 86 4.26 17.37 9.17
N GLY A 87 3.71 17.17 10.38
CA GLY A 87 3.67 15.84 11.00
C GLY A 87 2.84 14.84 10.20
N ALA A 88 1.70 15.27 9.66
CA ALA A 88 0.85 14.44 8.82
C ALA A 88 1.56 14.03 7.51
N GLY A 89 2.27 14.95 6.87
CA GLY A 89 3.07 14.67 5.66
C GLY A 89 4.23 13.70 5.94
N ALA A 90 4.99 13.94 7.00
CA ALA A 90 6.06 13.04 7.44
C ALA A 90 5.52 11.64 7.80
N GLY A 91 4.41 11.60 8.53
CA GLY A 91 3.72 10.35 8.88
C GLY A 91 3.22 9.58 7.67
N ALA A 92 2.67 10.27 6.66
CA ALA A 92 2.26 9.66 5.39
C ALA A 92 3.44 9.00 4.66
N ALA A 93 4.59 9.67 4.59
CA ALA A 93 5.79 9.15 3.95
C ALA A 93 6.32 7.90 4.69
N MET A 94 6.41 7.95 6.02
CA MET A 94 6.82 6.80 6.84
C MET A 94 5.82 5.65 6.75
N GLY A 95 4.52 5.93 6.81
CA GLY A 95 3.45 4.94 6.67
C GLY A 95 3.49 4.24 5.33
N GLY A 96 3.74 4.98 4.24
CA GLY A 96 3.92 4.43 2.91
C GLY A 96 5.12 3.48 2.84
N PHE A 97 6.26 3.91 3.35
CA PHE A 97 7.48 3.10 3.37
C PHE A 97 7.30 1.79 4.16
N LEU A 98 6.77 1.88 5.39
CA LEU A 98 6.50 0.70 6.22
C LEU A 98 5.46 -0.22 5.59
N GLY A 99 4.44 0.33 4.92
CA GLY A 99 3.42 -0.45 4.22
C GLY A 99 3.99 -1.34 3.12
N VAL A 100 4.93 -0.84 2.34
CA VAL A 100 5.64 -1.64 1.32
C VAL A 100 6.45 -2.76 1.95
N GLN A 101 7.19 -2.47 3.03
CA GLN A 101 8.01 -3.46 3.73
C GLN A 101 7.16 -4.61 4.30
N ILE A 102 6.04 -4.27 4.96
CA ILE A 102 5.12 -5.25 5.53
C ILE A 102 4.47 -6.10 4.43
N SER A 103 4.08 -5.49 3.32
CA SER A 103 3.50 -6.21 2.18
C SER A 103 4.48 -7.24 1.61
N MET A 104 5.74 -6.86 1.38
CA MET A 104 6.78 -7.77 0.91
C MET A 104 7.01 -8.96 1.86
N LEU A 105 7.03 -8.70 3.17
CA LEU A 105 7.21 -9.75 4.18
C LEU A 105 6.03 -10.74 4.20
N LEU A 106 4.81 -10.24 4.04
CA LEU A 106 3.62 -11.09 4.01
C LEU A 106 3.57 -11.95 2.74
N ASP A 107 3.96 -11.39 1.59
CA ASP A 107 4.00 -12.12 0.32
C ASP A 107 5.07 -13.21 0.35
N MET A 108 6.25 -12.96 0.93
CA MET A 108 7.28 -13.97 1.14
C MET A 108 6.83 -15.10 2.07
N ARG A 109 6.06 -14.77 3.12
CA ARG A 109 5.49 -15.79 4.02
C ARG A 109 4.40 -16.62 3.35
N ALA A 110 3.58 -16.01 2.51
CA ALA A 110 2.56 -16.72 1.75
C ALA A 110 3.21 -17.67 0.73
N ALA A 111 4.24 -17.23 0.01
CA ALA A 111 4.98 -18.06 -0.94
C ALA A 111 5.63 -19.29 -0.29
N ARG A 112 6.15 -19.15 0.93
CA ARG A 112 6.72 -20.29 1.68
C ARG A 112 5.68 -21.33 2.12
N ARG A 113 4.40 -20.95 2.24
CA ARG A 113 3.32 -21.89 2.61
C ARG A 113 2.76 -22.66 1.42
N THR A 114 3.00 -22.18 0.20
CA THR A 114 2.50 -22.80 -1.04
C THR A 114 3.51 -23.72 -1.72
N VAL A 115 4.73 -23.89 -1.16
CA VAL A 115 5.67 -24.94 -1.63
C VAL A 115 5.18 -26.25 -1.03
N PRO A 116 4.59 -27.17 -1.83
CA PRO A 116 4.29 -28.51 -1.35
C PRO A 116 5.62 -29.21 -1.01
N ALA A 117 5.60 -30.03 0.04
CA ALA A 117 6.72 -30.89 0.39
C ALA A 117 6.79 -32.07 -0.64
N GLU A 118 7.19 -31.72 -1.88
CA GLU A 118 7.34 -32.72 -2.95
C GLU A 118 8.69 -33.46 -2.92
N ASP A 119 9.61 -33.09 -2.03
CA ASP A 119 10.97 -33.64 -2.02
C ASP A 119 11.12 -34.92 -1.16
N GLY A 120 10.01 -35.47 -0.64
CA GLY A 120 10.07 -36.66 0.22
C GLY A 120 9.75 -37.98 -0.46
N GLU A 121 9.07 -37.98 -1.59
CA GLU A 121 8.54 -39.21 -2.19
C GLU A 121 9.48 -39.88 -3.20
N ASP A 122 10.30 -39.09 -3.90
CA ASP A 122 11.24 -39.63 -4.90
C ASP A 122 12.48 -40.29 -4.29
N ALA A 123 12.86 -39.91 -3.07
CA ALA A 123 14.00 -40.55 -2.38
C ALA A 123 13.67 -41.95 -1.87
N GLY A 124 12.41 -42.23 -1.55
CA GLY A 124 11.96 -43.55 -1.10
C GLY A 124 11.84 -44.57 -2.23
N ALA A 125 11.46 -44.11 -3.43
CA ALA A 125 11.31 -45.01 -4.58
C ALA A 125 12.66 -45.46 -5.16
N ALA A 126 13.68 -44.61 -5.13
CA ALA A 126 15.01 -44.93 -5.60
C ALA A 126 15.71 -45.96 -4.70
N HIS A 127 15.47 -45.92 -3.39
CA HIS A 127 16.11 -46.85 -2.44
C HIS A 127 15.51 -48.26 -2.47
N SER A 128 14.23 -48.40 -2.80
CA SER A 128 13.58 -49.73 -2.92
C SER A 128 13.89 -50.44 -4.23
N ALA A 129 14.34 -49.74 -5.26
CA ALA A 129 14.74 -50.35 -6.53
C ALA A 129 16.14 -50.99 -6.48
N VAL A 130 17.04 -50.49 -5.62
CA VAL A 130 18.42 -51.01 -5.49
C VAL A 130 18.49 -52.30 -4.67
N THR A 131 17.51 -52.60 -3.81
CA THR A 131 17.53 -53.79 -2.94
C THR A 131 16.91 -55.04 -3.58
N LYS A 132 16.45 -54.98 -4.85
CA LYS A 132 15.80 -56.10 -5.55
C LYS A 132 16.60 -56.70 -6.72
N SER A 133 17.88 -56.29 -6.88
CA SER A 133 18.74 -56.94 -7.88
C SER A 133 19.86 -57.83 -7.21
#